data_ab10a302afc81bc120e9c5c2356943df
#
_entry.id   ab10a302afc81bc120e9c5c2356943df
#
_cell.length_a   1.000
_cell.length_b   1.000
_cell.length_c   1.000
_cell.angle_alpha   90.00
_cell.angle_beta   90.00
_cell.angle_gamma   90.00
#
_symmetry.space_group_name_H-M   'P 1'
#
loop_
_entity.id
_entity.type
_entity.pdbx_description
1 polymer ?
#
loop_
_entity_poly.entity_id
_entity_poly.type
_entity_poly.pdbx_seq_one_letter_code
_entity_poly.pdbx_strand_id
1 'polypeptide(L)'
;MAIEKEHCDVLVIGGGIAALCAAISARDSGASVTLLNKGITGQSGSSPKAAGILAAPFGHGDSEQRPWEDDADLYASDVLRVGKNINDPSLVRFVADQAASSVRWLEGLGVNFSKAPDGGFLQLNAPGNSRPRGCSAIGGGSAIVRCLAEEVRRIDVNVLDSVKPRQLLKDGEKVSGSLFQDKNDKTKIINAKATILAAGGATGLFKYLSGDQINTGGGLMLGFDAGAKVSNLDFVEFTLIYRVKGKPLRIAGLAPFMARGALLLNSRGNDLVEKYFPKSAPETVSRADLLFAVQNECQSSGGPVMLDARHFSNSTWHDFKIGQGAPVLDKLKNAGCNPKKE
;
A
#
# COMPACT_ATOMS: atom_id res chain seq x y z
N MET A 1 9.60 1.25 -42.00
CA MET A 1 8.49 0.35 -41.63
C MET A 1 7.39 1.20 -41.00
N ALA A 2 6.13 0.97 -41.36
CA ALA A 2 5.00 1.68 -40.72
C ALA A 2 4.91 1.25 -39.27
N ILE A 3 4.66 2.23 -38.35
CA ILE A 3 4.42 1.95 -36.93
C ILE A 3 3.04 1.32 -36.82
N GLU A 4 2.95 0.17 -36.16
CA GLU A 4 1.69 -0.53 -35.87
C GLU A 4 0.85 0.32 -34.91
N LYS A 5 -0.44 0.49 -35.25
CA LYS A 5 -1.39 1.30 -34.49
C LYS A 5 -2.55 0.45 -34.01
N GLU A 6 -2.80 0.48 -32.70
CA GLU A 6 -3.94 -0.12 -32.04
C GLU A 6 -4.90 0.95 -31.53
N HIS A 7 -6.13 0.58 -31.17
CA HIS A 7 -7.16 1.50 -30.69
C HIS A 7 -7.94 0.89 -29.52
N CYS A 8 -8.27 1.71 -28.54
CA CYS A 8 -9.21 1.36 -27.46
C CYS A 8 -9.98 2.60 -26.99
N ASP A 9 -11.02 2.41 -26.17
CA ASP A 9 -11.71 3.53 -25.55
C ASP A 9 -10.90 4.08 -24.37
N VAL A 10 -10.40 3.18 -23.51
CA VAL A 10 -9.61 3.53 -22.33
C VAL A 10 -8.26 2.80 -22.34
N LEU A 11 -7.19 3.57 -22.31
CA LEU A 11 -5.84 3.08 -22.09
C LEU A 11 -5.48 3.19 -20.61
N VAL A 12 -5.09 2.10 -19.99
CA VAL A 12 -4.58 2.08 -18.60
C VAL A 12 -3.08 1.80 -18.62
N ILE A 13 -2.28 2.66 -18.02
CA ILE A 13 -0.83 2.50 -17.91
C ILE A 13 -0.47 2.12 -16.47
N GLY A 14 -0.03 0.88 -16.26
CA GLY A 14 0.30 0.26 -15.00
C GLY A 14 -0.26 -1.15 -14.88
N GLY A 15 0.17 -1.91 -13.87
CA GLY A 15 -0.29 -3.29 -13.62
C GLY A 15 -0.49 -3.61 -12.13
N GLY A 16 -0.45 -2.56 -11.28
CA GLY A 16 -0.74 -2.66 -9.84
C GLY A 16 -2.23 -2.51 -9.51
N ILE A 17 -2.59 -2.49 -8.22
CA ILE A 17 -3.99 -2.42 -7.75
C ILE A 17 -4.75 -1.27 -8.42
N ALA A 18 -4.21 -0.06 -8.43
CA ALA A 18 -4.87 1.10 -9.02
C ALA A 18 -5.21 0.91 -10.51
N ALA A 19 -4.27 0.35 -11.28
CA ALA A 19 -4.47 0.08 -12.70
C ALA A 19 -5.52 -1.01 -12.92
N LEU A 20 -5.51 -2.07 -12.14
CA LEU A 20 -6.46 -3.17 -12.24
C LEU A 20 -7.87 -2.72 -11.86
N CYS A 21 -8.04 -1.97 -10.78
CA CYS A 21 -9.33 -1.38 -10.40
C CYS A 21 -9.86 -0.44 -11.49
N ALA A 22 -8.99 0.42 -12.06
CA ALA A 22 -9.37 1.31 -13.15
C ALA A 22 -9.80 0.56 -14.41
N ALA A 23 -9.09 -0.52 -14.76
CA ALA A 23 -9.42 -1.34 -15.92
C ALA A 23 -10.76 -2.06 -15.73
N ILE A 24 -11.04 -2.61 -14.55
CA ILE A 24 -12.32 -3.26 -14.23
C ILE A 24 -13.45 -2.22 -14.31
N SER A 25 -13.32 -1.08 -13.64
CA SER A 25 -14.34 -0.04 -13.63
C SER A 25 -14.65 0.51 -15.04
N ALA A 26 -13.61 0.71 -15.86
CA ALA A 26 -13.80 1.14 -17.24
C ALA A 26 -14.50 0.07 -18.08
N ARG A 27 -14.15 -1.19 -17.89
CA ARG A 27 -14.78 -2.32 -18.59
C ARG A 27 -16.24 -2.51 -18.19
N ASP A 28 -16.54 -2.39 -16.90
CA ASP A 28 -17.91 -2.44 -16.37
C ASP A 28 -18.80 -1.31 -16.93
N SER A 29 -18.19 -0.18 -17.31
CA SER A 29 -18.86 0.92 -17.99
C SER A 29 -19.04 0.70 -19.51
N GLY A 30 -18.68 -0.48 -20.03
CA GLY A 30 -18.84 -0.87 -21.44
C GLY A 30 -17.70 -0.42 -22.36
N ALA A 31 -16.62 0.16 -21.84
CA ALA A 31 -15.49 0.61 -22.64
C ALA A 31 -14.61 -0.57 -23.11
N SER A 32 -14.03 -0.47 -24.31
CA SER A 32 -12.89 -1.32 -24.69
C SER A 32 -11.62 -0.83 -23.96
N VAL A 33 -10.93 -1.73 -23.26
CA VAL A 33 -9.80 -1.38 -22.37
C VAL A 33 -8.54 -2.09 -22.82
N THR A 34 -7.44 -1.35 -22.95
CA THR A 34 -6.08 -1.90 -23.05
C THR A 34 -5.24 -1.47 -21.86
N LEU A 35 -4.52 -2.41 -21.27
CA LEU A 35 -3.63 -2.19 -20.14
C LEU A 35 -2.18 -2.41 -20.57
N LEU A 36 -1.34 -1.38 -20.45
CA LEU A 36 0.10 -1.47 -20.67
C LEU A 36 0.85 -1.61 -19.35
N ASN A 37 1.61 -2.68 -19.21
CA ASN A 37 2.39 -2.91 -17.99
C ASN A 37 3.88 -3.16 -18.30
N LYS A 38 4.74 -2.45 -17.61
CA LYS A 38 6.20 -2.60 -17.72
C LYS A 38 6.70 -3.97 -17.22
N GLY A 39 6.02 -4.55 -16.24
CA GLY A 39 6.31 -5.87 -15.69
C GLY A 39 5.26 -6.91 -16.09
N ILE A 40 4.97 -7.84 -15.18
CA ILE A 40 3.94 -8.86 -15.31
C ILE A 40 2.74 -8.47 -14.44
N THR A 41 1.58 -8.38 -15.05
CA THR A 41 0.32 -7.99 -14.39
C THR A 41 -0.07 -9.02 -13.32
N GLY A 42 -0.34 -8.51 -12.12
CA GLY A 42 -0.62 -9.32 -10.93
C GLY A 42 0.62 -9.84 -10.19
N GLN A 43 1.85 -9.56 -10.67
CA GLN A 43 3.09 -10.09 -10.07
C GLN A 43 4.13 -9.00 -9.79
N SER A 44 4.23 -7.99 -10.64
CA SER A 44 5.24 -6.94 -10.57
C SER A 44 4.74 -5.68 -9.86
N GLY A 45 5.68 -4.87 -9.39
CA GLY A 45 5.41 -3.61 -8.71
C GLY A 45 5.30 -3.75 -7.20
N SER A 46 4.93 -2.67 -6.52
CA SER A 46 4.85 -2.65 -5.06
C SER A 46 3.58 -3.30 -4.50
N SER A 47 2.51 -3.36 -5.28
CA SER A 47 1.23 -3.91 -4.82
C SER A 47 1.31 -5.35 -4.32
N PRO A 48 1.97 -6.32 -5.01
CA PRO A 48 2.10 -7.68 -4.51
C PRO A 48 2.94 -7.80 -3.23
N LYS A 49 3.80 -6.81 -2.97
CA LYS A 49 4.70 -6.77 -1.80
C LYS A 49 4.07 -6.09 -0.59
N ALA A 50 2.93 -5.45 -0.78
CA ALA A 50 2.20 -4.77 0.29
C ALA A 50 1.66 -5.77 1.32
N ALA A 51 1.48 -5.30 2.56
CA ALA A 51 0.91 -6.12 3.63
C ALA A 51 -0.56 -6.51 3.36
N GLY A 52 -1.23 -5.82 2.45
CA GLY A 52 -2.63 -6.10 2.09
C GLY A 52 -3.62 -5.68 3.17
N ILE A 53 -3.31 -4.61 3.89
CA ILE A 53 -4.16 -4.03 4.90
C ILE A 53 -4.83 -2.79 4.33
N LEU A 54 -6.15 -2.77 4.35
CA LEU A 54 -6.95 -1.62 3.94
C LEU A 54 -7.66 -1.06 5.16
N ALA A 55 -7.57 0.25 5.36
CA ALA A 55 -8.31 0.91 6.42
C ALA A 55 -9.75 1.18 5.96
N ALA A 56 -10.72 0.73 6.75
CA ALA A 56 -12.13 0.97 6.49
C ALA A 56 -12.89 1.21 7.81
N PRO A 57 -13.72 2.26 7.87
CA PRO A 57 -14.52 2.55 9.05
C PRO A 57 -15.74 1.62 9.09
N PHE A 58 -15.64 0.55 9.88
CA PHE A 58 -16.75 -0.33 10.22
C PHE A 58 -17.01 -0.20 11.71
N GLY A 59 -18.19 0.28 12.09
CA GLY A 59 -18.61 0.49 13.48
C GLY A 59 -19.67 -0.49 13.96
N HIS A 60 -20.35 -0.14 15.06
CA HIS A 60 -21.44 -0.90 15.63
C HIS A 60 -22.58 -1.16 14.65
N GLY A 61 -22.87 -0.20 13.76
CA GLY A 61 -23.86 -0.37 12.69
C GLY A 61 -23.56 -1.48 11.68
N ASP A 62 -22.30 -1.95 11.59
CA ASP A 62 -21.89 -3.07 10.75
C ASP A 62 -21.89 -4.42 11.48
N SER A 63 -21.85 -4.42 12.83
CA SER A 63 -21.98 -5.59 13.71
C SER A 63 -22.25 -5.15 15.14
N GLU A 64 -23.30 -5.70 15.75
CA GLU A 64 -23.65 -5.46 17.15
C GLU A 64 -22.56 -5.88 18.15
N GLN A 65 -21.64 -6.75 17.73
CA GLN A 65 -20.53 -7.21 18.57
C GLN A 65 -19.36 -6.22 18.61
N ARG A 66 -19.38 -5.13 17.80
CA ARG A 66 -18.35 -4.09 17.85
C ARG A 66 -18.64 -3.10 18.98
N PRO A 67 -17.69 -2.93 19.93
CA PRO A 67 -17.89 -2.04 21.06
C PRO A 67 -17.62 -0.57 20.75
N TRP A 68 -17.50 -0.19 19.47
CA TRP A 68 -17.18 1.18 19.06
C TRP A 68 -18.03 1.64 17.89
N GLU A 69 -18.32 2.93 17.87
CA GLU A 69 -18.84 3.64 16.72
C GLU A 69 -17.68 4.10 15.84
N ASP A 70 -17.82 3.95 14.54
CA ASP A 70 -16.88 4.44 13.54
C ASP A 70 -17.62 4.76 12.24
N ASP A 71 -17.18 5.84 11.60
CA ASP A 71 -17.77 6.33 10.35
C ASP A 71 -16.71 7.04 9.48
N ALA A 72 -17.15 7.49 8.33
CA ALA A 72 -16.30 8.21 7.40
C ALA A 72 -15.83 9.58 7.95
N ASP A 73 -16.62 10.23 8.80
CA ASP A 73 -16.27 11.54 9.40
C ASP A 73 -15.11 11.38 10.39
N LEU A 74 -15.20 10.39 11.27
CA LEU A 74 -14.14 10.10 12.21
C LEU A 74 -12.87 9.61 11.51
N TYR A 75 -13.03 8.81 10.46
CA TYR A 75 -11.89 8.37 9.66
C TYR A 75 -11.22 9.53 8.92
N ALA A 76 -11.98 10.41 8.28
CA ALA A 76 -11.45 11.62 7.64
C ALA A 76 -10.70 12.53 8.63
N SER A 77 -11.25 12.70 9.84
CA SER A 77 -10.62 13.47 10.91
C SER A 77 -9.27 12.89 11.33
N ASP A 78 -9.16 11.59 11.45
CA ASP A 78 -7.87 10.93 11.74
C ASP A 78 -6.84 11.13 10.62
N VAL A 79 -7.25 10.99 9.36
CA VAL A 79 -6.37 11.19 8.20
C VAL A 79 -5.85 12.64 8.14
N LEU A 80 -6.72 13.63 8.35
CA LEU A 80 -6.34 15.04 8.39
C LEU A 80 -5.38 15.32 9.54
N ARG A 81 -5.66 14.82 10.73
CA ARG A 81 -4.82 14.96 11.92
C ARG A 81 -3.41 14.36 11.69
N VAL A 82 -3.34 13.13 11.20
CA VAL A 82 -2.06 12.45 10.92
C VAL A 82 -1.28 13.17 9.83
N GLY A 83 -1.96 13.65 8.81
CA GLY A 83 -1.39 14.45 7.73
C GLY A 83 -1.08 15.90 8.14
N LYS A 84 -1.25 16.29 9.43
CA LYS A 84 -0.98 17.64 9.93
C LYS A 84 -1.75 18.73 9.17
N ASN A 85 -2.92 18.40 8.65
CA ASN A 85 -3.82 19.24 7.84
C ASN A 85 -3.20 19.80 6.54
N ILE A 86 -2.18 19.16 5.99
CA ILE A 86 -1.62 19.49 4.66
C ILE A 86 -2.25 18.67 3.53
N ASN A 87 -3.09 17.70 3.86
CA ASN A 87 -3.86 16.91 2.91
C ASN A 87 -4.89 17.80 2.19
N ASP A 88 -5.26 17.40 0.98
CA ASP A 88 -6.46 17.91 0.32
C ASP A 88 -7.71 17.36 1.03
N PRO A 89 -8.52 18.21 1.70
CA PRO A 89 -9.68 17.74 2.47
C PRO A 89 -10.76 17.05 1.61
N SER A 90 -10.91 17.46 0.36
CA SER A 90 -11.91 16.88 -0.55
C SER A 90 -11.51 15.46 -0.96
N LEU A 91 -10.23 15.23 -1.22
CA LEU A 91 -9.69 13.90 -1.50
C LEU A 91 -9.77 13.01 -0.26
N VAL A 92 -9.44 13.53 0.92
CA VAL A 92 -9.57 12.78 2.19
C VAL A 92 -11.02 12.35 2.40
N ARG A 93 -11.98 13.26 2.19
CA ARG A 93 -13.41 12.96 2.32
C ARG A 93 -13.82 11.86 1.35
N PHE A 94 -13.47 12.00 0.07
CA PHE A 94 -13.77 11.00 -0.94
C PHE A 94 -13.24 9.61 -0.57
N VAL A 95 -11.98 9.52 -0.13
CA VAL A 95 -11.37 8.25 0.28
C VAL A 95 -12.10 7.65 1.49
N ALA A 96 -12.42 8.47 2.49
CA ALA A 96 -13.12 8.02 3.70
C ALA A 96 -14.51 7.47 3.39
N ASP A 97 -15.27 8.14 2.53
CA ASP A 97 -16.61 7.71 2.09
C ASP A 97 -16.58 6.39 1.32
N GLN A 98 -15.55 6.17 0.52
CA GLN A 98 -15.44 4.98 -0.34
C GLN A 98 -14.73 3.80 0.34
N ALA A 99 -14.09 3.98 1.49
CA ALA A 99 -13.21 2.96 2.07
C ALA A 99 -13.94 1.65 2.41
N ALA A 100 -15.08 1.72 3.08
CA ALA A 100 -15.86 0.54 3.48
C ALA A 100 -16.43 -0.21 2.26
N SER A 101 -17.00 0.54 1.30
CA SER A 101 -17.55 -0.04 0.07
C SER A 101 -16.46 -0.68 -0.79
N SER A 102 -15.25 -0.10 -0.83
CA SER A 102 -14.11 -0.65 -1.56
C SER A 102 -13.64 -1.99 -1.00
N VAL A 103 -13.62 -2.14 0.35
CA VAL A 103 -13.26 -3.41 0.98
C VAL A 103 -14.31 -4.49 0.67
N ARG A 104 -15.61 -4.15 0.75
CA ARG A 104 -16.70 -5.08 0.38
C ARG A 104 -16.66 -5.45 -1.11
N TRP A 105 -16.36 -4.49 -1.99
CA TRP A 105 -16.22 -4.74 -3.42
C TRP A 105 -15.08 -5.73 -3.72
N LEU A 106 -13.92 -5.56 -3.08
CA LEU A 106 -12.81 -6.50 -3.20
C LEU A 106 -13.18 -7.91 -2.70
N GLU A 107 -13.90 -8.01 -1.59
CA GLU A 107 -14.43 -9.28 -1.09
C GLU A 107 -15.39 -9.92 -2.09
N GLY A 108 -16.28 -9.14 -2.70
CA GLY A 108 -17.20 -9.58 -3.75
C GLY A 108 -16.49 -10.12 -5.00
N LEU A 109 -15.27 -9.64 -5.29
CA LEU A 109 -14.40 -10.17 -6.34
C LEU A 109 -13.61 -11.42 -5.90
N GLY A 110 -13.76 -11.89 -4.65
CA GLY A 110 -13.11 -13.09 -4.16
C GLY A 110 -11.83 -12.85 -3.35
N VAL A 111 -11.53 -11.62 -2.98
CA VAL A 111 -10.44 -11.37 -2.02
C VAL A 111 -10.88 -11.82 -0.63
N ASN A 112 -10.19 -12.80 -0.07
CA ASN A 112 -10.47 -13.29 1.27
C ASN A 112 -9.87 -12.34 2.33
N PHE A 113 -10.70 -11.82 3.22
CA PHE A 113 -10.29 -11.03 4.37
C PHE A 113 -10.38 -11.83 5.67
N SER A 114 -9.54 -11.47 6.64
CA SER A 114 -9.66 -12.02 8.01
C SER A 114 -11.00 -11.61 8.62
N LYS A 115 -11.67 -12.57 9.25
CA LYS A 115 -13.00 -12.38 9.83
C LYS A 115 -12.96 -12.42 11.35
N ALA A 116 -13.81 -11.63 11.98
CA ALA A 116 -14.13 -11.71 13.39
C ALA A 116 -15.09 -12.89 13.66
N PRO A 117 -15.28 -13.31 14.93
CA PRO A 117 -16.20 -14.41 15.27
C PRO A 117 -17.65 -14.19 14.84
N ASP A 118 -18.08 -12.94 14.69
CA ASP A 118 -19.41 -12.55 14.21
C ASP A 118 -19.57 -12.65 12.69
N GLY A 119 -18.50 -13.03 11.97
CA GLY A 119 -18.48 -13.09 10.50
C GLY A 119 -18.15 -11.75 9.82
N GLY A 120 -18.09 -10.64 10.56
CA GLY A 120 -17.66 -9.33 10.06
C GLY A 120 -16.15 -9.28 9.77
N PHE A 121 -15.68 -8.16 9.25
CA PHE A 121 -14.23 -7.96 9.03
C PHE A 121 -13.51 -7.86 10.38
N LEU A 122 -12.43 -8.63 10.55
CA LEU A 122 -11.52 -8.44 11.68
C LEU A 122 -10.75 -7.13 11.46
N GLN A 123 -11.00 -6.15 12.33
CA GLN A 123 -10.36 -4.85 12.29
C GLN A 123 -9.21 -4.78 13.28
N LEU A 124 -8.07 -4.32 12.83
CA LEU A 124 -6.85 -4.22 13.61
C LEU A 124 -6.50 -2.75 13.85
N ASN A 125 -5.96 -2.48 15.02
CA ASN A 125 -5.39 -1.18 15.33
C ASN A 125 -4.22 -0.89 14.39
N ALA A 126 -4.09 0.37 13.99
CA ALA A 126 -2.95 0.87 13.27
C ALA A 126 -2.54 2.24 13.84
N PRO A 127 -1.25 2.56 13.90
CA PRO A 127 -0.77 3.85 14.38
C PRO A 127 -1.46 5.01 13.66
N GLY A 128 -1.92 5.98 14.42
CA GLY A 128 -2.60 7.17 13.89
C GLY A 128 -4.11 7.05 13.74
N ASN A 129 -4.69 5.88 13.93
CA ASN A 129 -6.14 5.70 13.91
C ASN A 129 -6.72 5.75 15.33
N SER A 130 -7.84 6.45 15.51
CA SER A 130 -8.58 6.50 16.79
C SER A 130 -9.45 5.26 17.00
N ARG A 131 -9.67 4.46 15.96
CA ARG A 131 -10.44 3.21 15.98
C ARG A 131 -9.70 2.11 15.23
N PRO A 132 -9.95 0.82 15.53
CA PRO A 132 -9.46 -0.28 14.70
C PRO A 132 -10.10 -0.22 13.32
N ARG A 133 -9.27 -0.07 12.24
CA ARG A 133 -9.77 0.01 10.85
C ARG A 133 -9.05 -0.92 9.88
N GLY A 134 -7.96 -1.53 10.29
CA GLY A 134 -7.14 -2.34 9.41
C GLY A 134 -7.79 -3.67 9.05
N CYS A 135 -8.38 -3.78 7.87
CA CYS A 135 -8.90 -5.03 7.30
C CYS A 135 -7.79 -5.74 6.53
N SER A 136 -7.43 -6.95 6.95
CA SER A 136 -6.33 -7.72 6.37
C SER A 136 -6.80 -8.70 5.32
N ALA A 137 -6.29 -8.58 4.11
CA ALA A 137 -6.43 -9.62 3.09
C ALA A 137 -5.52 -10.81 3.43
N ILE A 138 -6.08 -12.03 3.42
CA ILE A 138 -5.34 -13.28 3.62
C ILE A 138 -4.43 -13.51 2.40
N GLY A 139 -3.13 -13.59 2.62
CA GLY A 139 -2.13 -13.63 1.56
C GLY A 139 -1.63 -12.24 1.13
N GLY A 140 -2.08 -11.17 1.81
CA GLY A 140 -1.55 -9.82 1.64
C GLY A 140 -1.85 -9.20 0.27
N GLY A 141 -1.05 -8.22 -0.11
CA GLY A 141 -1.18 -7.54 -1.41
C GLY A 141 -1.09 -8.49 -2.61
N SER A 142 -0.33 -9.56 -2.50
CA SER A 142 -0.23 -10.58 -3.54
C SER A 142 -1.56 -11.25 -3.85
N ALA A 143 -2.37 -11.57 -2.82
CA ALA A 143 -3.70 -12.15 -3.00
C ALA A 143 -4.66 -11.16 -3.67
N ILE A 144 -4.64 -9.89 -3.24
CA ILE A 144 -5.47 -8.83 -3.83
C ILE A 144 -5.15 -8.67 -5.32
N VAL A 145 -3.87 -8.48 -5.65
CA VAL A 145 -3.46 -8.22 -7.05
C VAL A 145 -3.74 -9.40 -7.94
N ARG A 146 -3.54 -10.63 -7.45
CA ARG A 146 -3.85 -11.86 -8.20
C ARG A 146 -5.34 -11.94 -8.52
N CYS A 147 -6.21 -11.76 -7.52
CA CYS A 147 -7.65 -11.76 -7.70
C CYS A 147 -8.11 -10.72 -8.75
N LEU A 148 -7.64 -9.48 -8.63
CA LEU A 148 -7.93 -8.42 -9.59
C LEU A 148 -7.39 -8.72 -10.99
N ALA A 149 -6.19 -9.33 -11.11
CA ALA A 149 -5.61 -9.70 -12.40
C ALA A 149 -6.37 -10.87 -13.06
N GLU A 150 -6.91 -11.80 -12.27
CA GLU A 150 -7.80 -12.87 -12.75
C GLU A 150 -9.10 -12.25 -13.28
N GLU A 151 -9.69 -11.32 -12.55
CA GLU A 151 -10.90 -10.61 -12.98
C GLU A 151 -10.67 -9.83 -14.29
N VAL A 152 -9.60 -9.05 -14.39
CA VAL A 152 -9.22 -8.31 -15.60
C VAL A 152 -9.15 -9.23 -16.83
N ARG A 153 -8.61 -10.44 -16.67
CA ARG A 153 -8.57 -11.43 -17.75
C ARG A 153 -9.95 -12.03 -18.06
N ARG A 154 -10.75 -12.29 -17.02
CA ARG A 154 -12.10 -12.85 -17.14
C ARG A 154 -13.05 -11.94 -17.94
N ILE A 155 -12.89 -10.61 -17.80
CA ILE A 155 -13.72 -9.61 -18.48
C ILE A 155 -13.10 -9.11 -19.80
N ASP A 156 -12.14 -9.83 -20.36
CA ASP A 156 -11.52 -9.57 -21.66
C ASP A 156 -10.89 -8.17 -21.81
N VAL A 157 -10.16 -7.72 -20.78
CA VAL A 157 -9.25 -6.57 -20.93
C VAL A 157 -8.02 -7.00 -21.73
N ASN A 158 -7.66 -6.24 -22.76
CA ASN A 158 -6.43 -6.48 -23.52
C ASN A 158 -5.21 -6.10 -22.66
N VAL A 159 -4.46 -7.09 -22.18
CA VAL A 159 -3.29 -6.89 -21.30
C VAL A 159 -2.00 -7.08 -22.07
N LEU A 160 -1.20 -6.04 -22.14
CA LEU A 160 0.13 -6.04 -22.74
C LEU A 160 1.20 -5.91 -21.67
N ASP A 161 1.78 -7.05 -21.28
CA ASP A 161 2.86 -7.15 -20.29
C ASP A 161 4.25 -6.99 -20.92
N SER A 162 5.22 -6.60 -20.11
CA SER A 162 6.62 -6.41 -20.50
C SER A 162 6.79 -5.36 -21.60
N VAL A 163 5.94 -4.34 -21.58
CA VAL A 163 6.00 -3.21 -22.52
C VAL A 163 6.46 -1.94 -21.81
N LYS A 164 7.07 -1.05 -22.53
CA LYS A 164 7.66 0.18 -21.99
C LYS A 164 6.96 1.40 -22.58
N PRO A 165 5.95 1.99 -21.91
CA PRO A 165 5.38 3.29 -22.30
C PRO A 165 6.51 4.33 -22.32
N ARG A 166 6.60 5.09 -23.43
CA ARG A 166 7.69 6.03 -23.66
C ARG A 166 7.22 7.47 -23.72
N GLN A 167 6.01 7.67 -24.23
CA GLN A 167 5.42 8.99 -24.40
C GLN A 167 3.90 8.91 -24.40
N LEU A 168 3.23 9.88 -23.78
CA LEU A 168 1.81 10.12 -24.00
C LEU A 168 1.65 10.97 -25.25
N LEU A 169 0.79 10.52 -26.16
CA LEU A 169 0.46 11.25 -27.37
C LEU A 169 -0.59 12.31 -27.08
N LYS A 170 -0.49 13.45 -27.74
CA LYS A 170 -1.46 14.54 -27.59
C LYS A 170 -2.07 14.91 -28.93
N ASP A 171 -3.33 15.31 -28.87
CA ASP A 171 -4.05 16.03 -29.93
C ASP A 171 -4.52 17.35 -29.31
N GLY A 172 -3.82 18.45 -29.64
CA GLY A 172 -3.93 19.68 -28.90
C GLY A 172 -3.56 19.52 -27.42
N GLU A 173 -4.46 19.90 -26.53
CA GLU A 173 -4.29 19.73 -25.07
C GLU A 173 -4.73 18.36 -24.54
N LYS A 174 -5.41 17.54 -25.38
CA LYS A 174 -5.94 16.24 -24.95
C LYS A 174 -4.93 15.13 -25.18
N VAL A 175 -4.76 14.27 -24.17
CA VAL A 175 -4.02 13.01 -24.34
C VAL A 175 -4.84 12.07 -25.22
N SER A 176 -4.24 11.55 -26.30
CA SER A 176 -4.89 10.73 -27.32
C SER A 176 -4.35 9.31 -27.40
N GLY A 177 -3.48 8.93 -26.48
CA GLY A 177 -2.88 7.58 -26.43
C GLY A 177 -1.46 7.56 -25.93
N SER A 178 -0.72 6.52 -26.32
CA SER A 178 0.68 6.34 -25.94
C SER A 178 1.51 5.73 -27.07
N LEU A 179 2.75 6.19 -27.17
CA LEU A 179 3.83 5.49 -27.85
C LEU A 179 4.53 4.60 -26.83
N PHE A 180 4.71 3.33 -27.17
CA PHE A 180 5.37 2.36 -26.30
C PHE A 180 6.29 1.42 -27.09
N GLN A 181 7.19 0.77 -26.39
CA GLN A 181 8.00 -0.33 -26.92
C GLN A 181 7.45 -1.67 -26.41
N ASP A 182 7.29 -2.62 -27.31
CA ASP A 182 6.92 -3.99 -26.97
C ASP A 182 8.10 -4.78 -26.37
N LYS A 183 7.88 -6.03 -26.02
CA LYS A 183 8.89 -6.93 -25.44
C LYS A 183 10.11 -7.18 -26.36
N ASN A 184 10.00 -6.87 -27.65
CA ASN A 184 11.06 -7.00 -28.66
C ASN A 184 11.67 -5.64 -29.02
N ASP A 185 11.43 -4.61 -28.18
CA ASP A 185 11.84 -3.22 -28.38
C ASP A 185 11.29 -2.56 -29.67
N LYS A 186 10.26 -3.13 -30.29
CA LYS A 186 9.59 -2.50 -31.43
C LYS A 186 8.67 -1.40 -30.93
N THR A 187 8.77 -0.25 -31.57
CA THR A 187 7.91 0.90 -31.29
C THR A 187 6.52 0.69 -31.86
N LYS A 188 5.50 0.88 -31.05
CA LYS A 188 4.08 0.80 -31.36
C LYS A 188 3.33 2.01 -30.83
N ILE A 189 2.14 2.24 -31.37
CA ILE A 189 1.23 3.29 -30.95
C ILE A 189 -0.10 2.65 -30.56
N ILE A 190 -0.66 3.10 -29.45
CA ILE A 190 -2.05 2.86 -29.12
C ILE A 190 -2.76 4.20 -28.97
N ASN A 191 -3.83 4.37 -29.74
CA ASN A 191 -4.73 5.52 -29.64
C ASN A 191 -5.87 5.20 -28.67
N ALA A 192 -6.23 6.17 -27.84
CA ALA A 192 -7.29 6.01 -26.86
C ALA A 192 -8.12 7.29 -26.71
N LYS A 193 -9.41 7.14 -26.42
CA LYS A 193 -10.30 8.27 -26.10
C LYS A 193 -9.96 8.89 -24.74
N ALA A 194 -9.53 8.05 -23.79
CA ALA A 194 -9.05 8.45 -22.46
C ALA A 194 -7.86 7.61 -22.03
N THR A 195 -6.97 8.19 -21.22
CA THR A 195 -5.80 7.50 -20.67
C THR A 195 -5.77 7.66 -19.15
N ILE A 196 -5.67 6.53 -18.44
CA ILE A 196 -5.52 6.48 -16.99
C ILE A 196 -4.07 6.11 -16.67
N LEU A 197 -3.35 7.02 -16.00
CA LEU A 197 -1.98 6.80 -15.61
C LEU A 197 -1.93 6.27 -14.17
N ALA A 198 -1.70 4.97 -14.02
CA ALA A 198 -1.67 4.24 -12.76
C ALA A 198 -0.35 3.46 -12.56
N ALA A 199 0.77 4.04 -13.02
CA ALA A 199 2.07 3.40 -13.14
C ALA A 199 2.88 3.31 -11.82
N GLY A 200 2.27 3.66 -10.68
CA GLY A 200 2.90 3.61 -9.36
C GLY A 200 3.88 4.77 -9.11
N GLY A 201 4.67 4.62 -8.06
CA GLY A 201 5.57 5.66 -7.57
C GLY A 201 7.02 5.51 -8.05
N ALA A 202 7.96 6.06 -7.25
CA ALA A 202 9.38 6.19 -7.57
C ALA A 202 10.31 5.49 -6.56
N THR A 203 9.83 4.53 -5.78
CA THR A 203 10.62 3.87 -4.73
C THR A 203 11.86 3.15 -5.24
N GLY A 204 11.86 2.71 -6.51
CA GLY A 204 13.00 2.06 -7.17
C GLY A 204 14.21 2.98 -7.39
N LEU A 205 14.09 4.29 -7.18
CA LEU A 205 15.21 5.24 -7.22
C LEU A 205 16.10 5.17 -5.97
N PHE A 206 15.62 4.55 -4.89
CA PHE A 206 16.34 4.48 -3.63
C PHE A 206 17.12 3.18 -3.49
N LYS A 207 18.33 3.26 -2.95
CA LYS A 207 19.20 2.10 -2.67
C LYS A 207 18.55 1.08 -1.73
N TYR A 208 17.85 1.58 -0.70
CA TYR A 208 17.09 0.77 0.26
C TYR A 208 15.61 1.06 0.09
N LEU A 209 14.84 0.06 -0.27
CA LEU A 209 13.41 0.19 -0.53
C LEU A 209 12.64 -1.02 0.00
N SER A 210 11.41 -0.80 0.42
CA SER A 210 10.45 -1.86 0.77
C SER A 210 9.55 -2.25 -0.41
N GLY A 211 9.46 -1.42 -1.45
CA GLY A 211 8.68 -1.63 -2.66
C GLY A 211 9.37 -2.50 -3.72
N ASP A 212 9.16 -2.16 -4.99
CA ASP A 212 9.77 -2.82 -6.14
C ASP A 212 10.72 -1.89 -6.90
N GLN A 213 11.86 -2.44 -7.34
CA GLN A 213 12.84 -1.72 -8.15
C GLN A 213 12.28 -1.27 -9.50
N ILE A 214 11.23 -1.92 -10.01
CA ILE A 214 10.58 -1.54 -11.26
C ILE A 214 9.91 -0.16 -11.19
N ASN A 215 9.60 0.32 -9.99
CA ASN A 215 8.93 1.61 -9.74
C ASN A 215 9.95 2.76 -9.79
N THR A 216 10.35 3.15 -10.98
CA THR A 216 11.41 4.15 -11.23
C THR A 216 10.88 5.57 -11.49
N GLY A 217 9.61 5.86 -11.19
CA GLY A 217 9.03 7.19 -11.41
C GLY A 217 8.66 7.49 -12.87
N GLY A 218 8.80 6.53 -13.79
CA GLY A 218 8.53 6.75 -15.21
C GLY A 218 7.10 7.23 -15.49
N GLY A 219 6.12 6.78 -14.71
CA GLY A 219 4.74 7.28 -14.82
C GLY A 219 4.60 8.76 -14.44
N LEU A 220 5.31 9.21 -13.41
CA LEU A 220 5.33 10.63 -13.03
C LEU A 220 5.88 11.50 -14.15
N MET A 221 6.97 11.05 -14.81
CA MET A 221 7.55 11.75 -15.94
C MET A 221 6.64 11.76 -17.17
N LEU A 222 6.00 10.63 -17.50
CA LEU A 222 5.02 10.58 -18.59
C LEU A 222 3.88 11.58 -18.39
N GLY A 223 3.38 11.69 -17.16
CA GLY A 223 2.34 12.66 -16.83
C GLY A 223 2.84 14.10 -16.91
N PHE A 224 4.01 14.39 -16.34
CA PHE A 224 4.63 15.71 -16.35
C PHE A 224 4.89 16.20 -17.78
N ASP A 225 5.50 15.37 -18.62
CA ASP A 225 5.81 15.70 -20.03
C ASP A 225 4.53 15.93 -20.85
N ALA A 226 3.42 15.31 -20.47
CA ALA A 226 2.11 15.53 -21.08
C ALA A 226 1.39 16.79 -20.56
N GLY A 227 1.95 17.48 -19.55
CA GLY A 227 1.38 18.68 -18.95
C GLY A 227 0.51 18.44 -17.71
N ALA A 228 0.55 17.25 -17.12
CA ALA A 228 -0.16 16.98 -15.88
C ALA A 228 0.47 17.76 -14.71
N LYS A 229 -0.37 18.23 -13.80
CA LYS A 229 0.09 18.80 -12.52
C LYS A 229 0.65 17.69 -11.64
N VAL A 230 1.81 17.91 -11.08
CA VAL A 230 2.43 17.03 -10.08
C VAL A 230 2.47 17.73 -8.73
N SER A 231 2.26 16.98 -7.65
CA SER A 231 2.28 17.50 -6.29
C SER A 231 2.93 16.51 -5.33
N ASN A 232 3.36 17.00 -4.18
CA ASN A 232 3.87 16.17 -3.07
C ASN A 232 5.07 15.30 -3.43
N LEU A 233 5.92 15.71 -4.38
CA LEU A 233 7.11 14.94 -4.78
C LEU A 233 8.21 14.94 -3.72
N ASP A 234 8.17 15.87 -2.79
CA ASP A 234 9.04 16.01 -1.62
C ASP A 234 8.64 15.07 -0.47
N PHE A 235 7.43 14.49 -0.49
CA PHE A 235 6.97 13.55 0.53
C PHE A 235 7.43 12.13 0.18
N VAL A 236 8.56 11.73 0.75
CA VAL A 236 9.06 10.36 0.67
C VAL A 236 8.75 9.65 1.97
N GLU A 237 7.89 8.63 1.91
CA GLU A 237 7.58 7.81 3.08
C GLU A 237 8.73 6.85 3.36
N PHE A 238 9.26 6.90 4.58
CA PHE A 238 10.22 5.95 5.09
C PHE A 238 9.54 4.90 5.96
N THR A 239 10.12 3.71 6.04
CA THR A 239 9.68 2.66 6.96
C THR A 239 10.89 2.07 7.68
N LEU A 240 10.69 1.66 8.92
CA LEU A 240 11.72 0.93 9.65
C LEU A 240 11.86 -0.48 9.07
N ILE A 241 13.09 -0.92 8.92
CA ILE A 241 13.44 -2.29 8.59
C ILE A 241 14.24 -2.90 9.74
N TYR A 242 14.06 -4.18 9.97
CA TYR A 242 14.82 -4.89 11.00
C TYR A 242 16.27 -5.10 10.58
N ARG A 243 17.17 -5.10 11.56
CA ARG A 243 18.50 -5.67 11.41
C ARG A 243 18.60 -6.90 12.29
N VAL A 244 18.86 -8.04 11.67
CA VAL A 244 19.07 -9.30 12.38
C VAL A 244 20.51 -9.71 12.18
N LYS A 245 21.25 -9.91 13.28
CA LYS A 245 22.68 -10.26 13.24
C LYS A 245 23.50 -9.32 12.33
N GLY A 246 23.20 -8.01 12.41
CA GLY A 246 23.87 -6.97 11.63
C GLY A 246 23.46 -6.84 10.16
N LYS A 247 22.61 -7.75 9.64
CA LYS A 247 22.13 -7.71 8.24
C LYS A 247 20.73 -7.11 8.15
N PRO A 248 20.46 -6.24 7.17
CA PRO A 248 19.14 -5.67 6.98
C PRO A 248 18.15 -6.74 6.52
N LEU A 249 17.04 -6.88 7.23
CA LEU A 249 15.92 -7.72 6.85
C LEU A 249 14.85 -6.83 6.21
N ARG A 250 14.71 -6.91 4.89
CA ARG A 250 13.76 -6.09 4.12
C ARG A 250 12.33 -6.57 4.32
N ILE A 251 11.75 -6.16 5.44
CA ILE A 251 10.35 -6.39 5.75
C ILE A 251 9.82 -5.19 6.54
N ALA A 252 8.74 -4.61 6.06
CA ALA A 252 7.94 -3.67 6.85
C ALA A 252 7.11 -4.50 7.83
N GLY A 253 7.29 -4.29 9.13
CA GLY A 253 6.65 -5.14 10.12
C GLY A 253 6.48 -4.51 11.50
N LEU A 254 6.75 -3.20 11.61
CA LEU A 254 6.62 -2.50 12.89
C LEU A 254 5.17 -2.48 13.40
N ALA A 255 4.22 -2.15 12.51
CA ALA A 255 2.82 -1.99 12.89
C ALA A 255 2.19 -3.21 13.60
N PRO A 256 2.37 -4.45 13.15
CA PRO A 256 1.84 -5.62 13.86
C PRO A 256 2.35 -5.79 15.28
N PHE A 257 3.60 -5.42 15.54
CA PHE A 257 4.20 -5.46 16.87
C PHE A 257 3.68 -4.32 17.75
N MET A 258 3.70 -3.09 17.24
CA MET A 258 3.26 -1.90 17.97
C MET A 258 1.77 -1.99 18.33
N ALA A 259 0.93 -2.50 17.43
CA ALA A 259 -0.49 -2.73 17.68
C ALA A 259 -0.77 -3.72 18.83
N ARG A 260 0.25 -4.45 19.27
CA ARG A 260 0.17 -5.41 20.40
C ARG A 260 1.01 -4.99 21.60
N GLY A 261 1.45 -3.75 21.63
CA GLY A 261 2.18 -3.18 22.75
C GLY A 261 3.66 -3.52 22.81
N ALA A 262 4.31 -3.83 21.67
CA ALA A 262 5.76 -3.95 21.65
C ALA A 262 6.42 -2.61 21.98
N LEU A 263 7.60 -2.66 22.60
CA LEU A 263 8.35 -1.48 23.00
C LEU A 263 9.46 -1.16 21.97
N LEU A 264 9.74 0.12 21.80
CA LEU A 264 10.91 0.58 21.05
C LEU A 264 11.96 1.09 22.04
N LEU A 265 12.92 0.24 22.36
CA LEU A 265 13.92 0.53 23.38
C LEU A 265 15.19 1.13 22.75
N ASN A 266 15.70 2.21 23.35
CA ASN A 266 17.01 2.73 23.00
C ASN A 266 18.13 1.87 23.62
N SER A 267 19.39 2.22 23.35
CA SER A 267 20.59 1.52 23.88
C SER A 267 20.67 1.53 25.42
N ARG A 268 19.91 2.38 26.10
CA ARG A 268 19.83 2.49 27.56
C ARG A 268 18.63 1.76 28.17
N GLY A 269 17.80 1.11 27.33
CA GLY A 269 16.59 0.41 27.74
C GLY A 269 15.36 1.29 27.96
N ASN A 270 15.39 2.57 27.60
CA ASN A 270 14.24 3.45 27.71
C ASN A 270 13.31 3.29 26.51
N ASP A 271 12.00 3.21 26.75
CA ASP A 271 11.01 3.19 25.67
C ASP A 271 10.89 4.56 24.98
N LEU A 272 10.94 4.55 23.66
CA LEU A 272 10.90 5.77 22.87
C LEU A 272 9.49 6.41 22.86
N VAL A 273 8.44 5.62 22.95
CA VAL A 273 7.08 6.17 23.00
C VAL A 273 6.90 6.96 24.29
N GLU A 274 7.29 6.39 25.43
CA GLU A 274 7.25 7.08 26.70
C GLU A 274 8.17 8.31 26.73
N LYS A 275 9.36 8.20 26.16
CA LYS A 275 10.34 9.30 26.14
C LYS A 275 9.91 10.48 25.28
N TYR A 276 9.42 10.25 24.05
CA TYR A 276 9.13 11.30 23.08
C TYR A 276 7.66 11.72 23.05
N PHE A 277 6.75 10.85 23.51
CA PHE A 277 5.30 11.06 23.46
C PHE A 277 4.61 10.72 24.80
N PRO A 278 5.08 11.27 25.94
CA PRO A 278 4.64 10.82 27.29
C PRO A 278 3.17 11.08 27.59
N LYS A 279 2.48 11.87 26.75
CA LYS A 279 1.05 12.18 26.89
C LYS A 279 0.17 11.49 25.86
N SER A 280 0.76 10.65 25.03
CA SER A 280 0.05 9.95 23.93
C SER A 280 -0.14 8.49 24.26
N ALA A 281 -1.33 7.97 24.01
CA ALA A 281 -1.50 6.53 24.00
C ALA A 281 -0.68 5.94 22.85
N PRO A 282 0.09 4.84 23.06
CA PRO A 282 1.03 4.31 22.06
C PRO A 282 0.42 4.07 20.68
N GLU A 283 -0.83 3.62 20.64
CA GLU A 283 -1.58 3.37 19.41
C GLU A 283 -1.93 4.63 18.61
N THR A 284 -1.91 5.81 19.27
CA THR A 284 -2.23 7.09 18.62
C THR A 284 -1.00 7.77 18.00
N VAL A 285 0.20 7.32 18.33
CA VAL A 285 1.45 7.86 17.77
C VAL A 285 1.56 7.47 16.31
N SER A 286 1.72 8.46 15.44
CA SER A 286 1.80 8.20 14.00
C SER A 286 3.10 7.45 13.63
N ARG A 287 3.07 6.73 12.50
CA ARG A 287 4.28 6.09 11.98
C ARG A 287 5.41 7.09 11.74
N ALA A 288 5.09 8.27 11.23
CA ALA A 288 6.07 9.33 10.98
C ALA A 288 6.73 9.82 12.27
N ASP A 289 5.96 9.99 13.34
CA ASP A 289 6.48 10.41 14.64
C ASP A 289 7.38 9.33 15.25
N LEU A 290 7.00 8.04 15.14
CA LEU A 290 7.84 6.92 15.56
C LEU A 290 9.16 6.85 14.78
N LEU A 291 9.11 7.04 13.46
CA LEU A 291 10.31 7.09 12.61
C LEU A 291 11.25 8.22 13.04
N PHE A 292 10.69 9.41 13.29
CA PHE A 292 11.45 10.56 13.75
C PHE A 292 12.10 10.32 15.12
N ALA A 293 11.36 9.72 16.06
CA ALA A 293 11.90 9.35 17.37
C ALA A 293 13.07 8.35 17.25
N VAL A 294 12.91 7.31 16.41
CA VAL A 294 13.98 6.32 16.15
C VAL A 294 15.20 6.99 15.51
N GLN A 295 15.01 7.87 14.54
CA GLN A 295 16.11 8.58 13.89
C GLN A 295 16.87 9.45 14.88
N ASN A 296 16.17 10.25 15.69
CA ASN A 296 16.80 11.12 16.71
C ASN A 296 17.57 10.28 17.72
N GLU A 297 17.01 9.17 18.17
CA GLU A 297 17.68 8.31 19.14
C GLU A 297 18.96 7.67 18.57
N CYS A 298 18.90 7.17 17.33
CA CYS A 298 20.08 6.63 16.66
C CYS A 298 21.19 7.67 16.45
N GLN A 299 20.82 8.94 16.18
CA GLN A 299 21.79 10.02 16.02
C GLN A 299 22.39 10.48 17.35
N SER A 300 21.61 10.51 18.42
CA SER A 300 22.03 11.05 19.73
C SER A 300 22.78 10.02 20.59
N SER A 301 22.40 8.73 20.53
CA SER A 301 22.97 7.67 21.39
C SER A 301 24.05 6.85 20.71
N GLY A 302 24.18 6.96 19.39
CA GLY A 302 25.11 6.15 18.58
C GLY A 302 24.82 4.65 18.55
N GLY A 303 23.64 4.23 19.06
CA GLY A 303 23.24 2.83 19.15
C GLY A 303 21.97 2.53 18.37
N PRO A 304 21.71 1.25 18.06
CA PRO A 304 20.47 0.85 17.44
C PRO A 304 19.29 0.98 18.41
N VAL A 305 18.12 1.28 17.87
CA VAL A 305 16.85 1.11 18.58
C VAL A 305 16.40 -0.34 18.42
N MET A 306 15.97 -0.96 19.52
CA MET A 306 15.51 -2.34 19.57
C MET A 306 14.01 -2.42 19.69
N LEU A 307 13.40 -3.30 18.90
CA LEU A 307 12.00 -3.68 19.06
C LEU A 307 11.93 -4.83 20.06
N ASP A 308 11.27 -4.60 21.20
CA ASP A 308 11.11 -5.61 22.25
C ASP A 308 9.67 -6.10 22.34
N ALA A 309 9.48 -7.39 22.10
CA ALA A 309 8.19 -8.09 22.20
C ALA A 309 8.26 -9.29 23.17
N ARG A 310 9.33 -9.42 23.96
CA ARG A 310 9.56 -10.57 24.87
C ARG A 310 8.52 -10.69 25.96
N HIS A 311 7.89 -9.57 26.33
CA HIS A 311 6.82 -9.50 27.33
C HIS A 311 5.45 -9.97 26.81
N PHE A 312 5.32 -10.27 25.50
CA PHE A 312 4.05 -10.76 24.96
C PHE A 312 3.63 -12.08 25.59
N SER A 313 2.37 -12.18 25.98
CA SER A 313 1.76 -13.41 26.47
C SER A 313 1.68 -14.49 25.37
N ASN A 314 1.44 -15.73 25.77
CA ASN A 314 1.24 -16.81 24.79
C ASN A 314 0.01 -16.59 23.91
N SER A 315 -1.06 -15.98 24.45
CA SER A 315 -2.23 -15.58 23.65
C SER A 315 -1.89 -14.50 22.66
N THR A 316 -1.17 -13.45 23.04
CA THR A 316 -0.70 -12.39 22.15
C THR A 316 0.17 -12.96 20.99
N TRP A 317 1.07 -13.89 21.29
CA TRP A 317 1.86 -14.57 20.27
C TRP A 317 1.02 -15.48 19.37
N HIS A 318 -0.04 -16.11 19.90
CA HIS A 318 -0.98 -16.88 19.10
C HIS A 318 -1.69 -15.97 18.10
N ASP A 319 -2.28 -14.87 18.56
CA ASP A 319 -2.98 -13.89 17.73
C ASP A 319 -2.03 -13.23 16.69
N PHE A 320 -0.77 -13.02 17.06
CA PHE A 320 0.24 -12.54 16.15
C PHE A 320 0.49 -13.51 14.99
N LYS A 321 0.51 -14.82 15.28
CA LYS A 321 0.75 -15.87 14.28
C LYS A 321 -0.40 -16.08 13.30
N ILE A 322 -1.64 -16.01 13.76
CA ILE A 322 -2.81 -16.18 12.90
C ILE A 322 -3.17 -14.91 12.12
N GLY A 323 -2.61 -13.77 12.51
CA GLY A 323 -2.83 -12.46 11.89
C GLY A 323 -1.68 -12.03 10.97
N GLN A 324 -1.53 -10.73 10.88
CA GLN A 324 -0.52 -10.05 10.02
C GLN A 324 0.93 -10.34 10.39
N GLY A 325 1.16 -10.87 11.59
CA GLY A 325 2.52 -11.15 12.08
C GLY A 325 3.15 -12.40 11.48
N ALA A 326 2.37 -13.34 10.96
CA ALA A 326 2.88 -14.60 10.44
C ALA A 326 4.02 -14.41 9.40
N PRO A 327 3.86 -13.61 8.33
CA PRO A 327 4.93 -13.42 7.36
C PRO A 327 6.19 -12.77 7.95
N VAL A 328 6.02 -11.91 8.98
CA VAL A 328 7.13 -11.28 9.68
C VAL A 328 7.88 -12.30 10.51
N LEU A 329 7.16 -13.14 11.26
CA LEU A 329 7.74 -14.20 12.09
C LEU A 329 8.54 -15.19 11.27
N ASP A 330 8.01 -15.63 10.13
CA ASP A 330 8.70 -16.57 9.24
C ASP A 330 10.01 -15.98 8.72
N LYS A 331 10.01 -14.72 8.32
CA LYS A 331 11.23 -14.03 7.85
C LYS A 331 12.24 -13.82 8.99
N LEU A 332 11.79 -13.45 10.20
CA LEU A 332 12.67 -13.35 11.37
C LEU A 332 13.28 -14.70 11.71
N LYS A 333 12.48 -15.75 11.75
CA LYS A 333 12.94 -17.12 12.00
C LYS A 333 13.97 -17.57 10.95
N ASN A 334 13.68 -17.34 9.67
CA ASN A 334 14.60 -17.67 8.57
C ASN A 334 15.91 -16.86 8.63
N ALA A 335 15.86 -15.66 9.20
CA ALA A 335 17.04 -14.84 9.47
C ALA A 335 17.80 -15.27 10.76
N GLY A 336 17.30 -16.27 11.48
CA GLY A 336 17.87 -16.79 12.71
C GLY A 336 17.62 -15.93 13.95
N CYS A 337 16.53 -15.17 13.96
CA CYS A 337 16.03 -14.40 15.12
C CYS A 337 14.80 -15.07 15.72
N ASN A 338 14.78 -15.20 17.05
CA ASN A 338 13.61 -15.62 17.81
C ASN A 338 13.05 -14.46 18.62
N PRO A 339 12.02 -13.74 18.11
CA PRO A 339 11.50 -12.52 18.74
C PRO A 339 10.84 -12.75 20.11
N LYS A 340 10.73 -14.02 20.56
CA LYS A 340 10.29 -14.35 21.94
C LYS A 340 11.45 -14.29 22.95
N LYS A 341 12.68 -14.30 22.47
CA LYS A 341 13.88 -14.41 23.31
C LYS A 341 14.89 -13.27 23.07
N GLU A 342 14.85 -12.70 21.86
CA GLU A 342 15.83 -11.70 21.40
C GLU A 342 15.21 -10.34 21.16
#